data_18aa4bbf5da8aaa4311fd60c8627412b
#
_entry.id   18aa4bbf5da8aaa4311fd60c8627412b
#
_cell.length_a   1.000
_cell.length_b   1.000
_cell.length_c   1.000
_cell.angle_alpha   90.00
_cell.angle_beta   90.00
_cell.angle_gamma   90.00
#
_symmetry.space_group_name_H-M   'P 1'
#
loop_
_entity.id
_entity.type
_entity.pdbx_description
1 polymer ?
#
loop_
_entity_poly.entity_id
_entity_poly.type
_entity_poly.pdbx_seq_one_letter_code
_entity_poly.pdbx_strand_id
1 'polypeptide(L)'
;MTGVQTCALPICEGFGDEVQRRILIGTYALSSGYYDAYYIKAQKVRTLIANDFKTAFQDVDAILTPTAPSAAFALGEKQDDPVAMYLNDVFTVPTSLAGLPGISVPAGLSSDGLPLGLQVIGRAFDEGTVLNVASTLESAAAFNHKPGREG
;
A
#
# COMPACT_ATOMS: atom_id res chain seq x y z
N MET A 1 14.55 22.47 -29.45
CA MET A 1 13.24 22.23 -28.81
C MET A 1 12.74 20.81 -29.09
N THR A 2 13.57 19.76 -29.05
CA THR A 2 13.19 18.39 -29.44
C THR A 2 13.37 17.36 -28.32
N GLY A 3 13.84 17.76 -27.14
CA GLY A 3 14.10 16.82 -26.05
C GLY A 3 12.90 16.49 -25.15
N VAL A 4 11.84 17.29 -25.12
CA VAL A 4 10.68 17.10 -24.25
C VAL A 4 9.62 16.18 -24.88
N GLN A 5 9.53 16.14 -26.19
CA GLN A 5 8.56 15.29 -26.90
C GLN A 5 8.93 13.80 -26.89
N THR A 6 10.22 13.46 -26.86
CA THR A 6 10.68 12.07 -26.86
C THR A 6 10.48 11.33 -25.54
N CYS A 7 10.29 12.03 -24.41
CA CYS A 7 9.99 11.38 -23.11
C CYS A 7 8.50 11.19 -22.87
N ALA A 8 7.63 11.97 -23.50
CA ALA A 8 6.18 11.86 -23.33
C ALA A 8 5.58 10.64 -24.06
N LEU A 9 6.05 10.35 -25.27
CA LEU A 9 5.58 9.21 -26.07
C LEU A 9 5.76 7.86 -25.39
N PRO A 10 6.95 7.50 -24.82
CA PRO A 10 7.11 6.24 -24.09
C PRO A 10 6.23 6.13 -22.86
N ILE A 11 5.92 7.24 -22.17
CA ILE A 11 5.03 7.24 -21.02
C ILE A 11 3.58 6.94 -21.44
N CYS A 12 3.11 7.58 -22.53
CA CYS A 12 1.75 7.39 -23.02
C CYS A 12 1.53 5.99 -23.64
N GLU A 13 2.56 5.42 -24.27
CA GLU A 13 2.47 4.13 -24.96
C GLU A 13 2.81 2.95 -24.07
N GLY A 14 3.66 3.17 -23.03
CA GLY A 14 4.20 2.10 -22.18
C GLY A 14 3.49 1.90 -20.84
N PHE A 15 2.63 2.84 -20.42
CA PHE A 15 1.99 2.81 -19.10
C PHE A 15 0.48 3.04 -19.21
N GLY A 16 -0.30 2.34 -18.38
CA GLY A 16 -1.73 2.59 -18.24
C GLY A 16 -2.03 3.94 -17.57
N ASP A 17 -3.26 4.41 -17.69
CA ASP A 17 -3.72 5.76 -17.33
C ASP A 17 -3.40 6.17 -15.89
N GLU A 18 -3.55 5.25 -14.93
CA GLU A 18 -3.26 5.52 -13.52
C GLU A 18 -1.76 5.76 -13.27
N VAL A 19 -0.89 4.97 -13.90
CA VAL A 19 0.56 5.16 -13.79
C VAL A 19 0.98 6.47 -14.43
N GLN A 20 0.42 6.82 -15.60
CA GLN A 20 0.65 8.11 -16.24
C GLN A 20 0.24 9.28 -15.33
N ARG A 21 -0.94 9.17 -14.70
CA ARG A 21 -1.45 10.18 -13.75
C ARG A 21 -0.49 10.36 -12.57
N ARG A 22 0.01 9.27 -11.98
CA ARG A 22 0.96 9.33 -10.85
C ARG A 22 2.30 9.94 -11.24
N ILE A 23 2.82 9.63 -12.43
CA ILE A 23 4.05 10.25 -12.96
C ILE A 23 3.86 11.76 -13.12
N LEU A 24 2.73 12.19 -13.71
CA LEU A 24 2.41 13.61 -13.91
C LEU A 24 2.29 14.36 -12.59
N ILE A 25 1.56 13.79 -11.62
CA ILE A 25 1.40 14.37 -10.27
C ILE A 25 2.75 14.50 -9.57
N GLY A 26 3.59 13.44 -9.63
CA GLY A 26 4.93 13.46 -9.04
C GLY A 26 5.82 14.54 -9.66
N THR A 27 5.82 14.65 -10.97
CA THR A 27 6.56 15.68 -11.71
C THR A 27 6.10 17.08 -11.35
N TYR A 28 4.78 17.29 -11.26
CA TYR A 28 4.19 18.56 -10.86
C TYR A 28 4.59 18.95 -9.42
N ALA A 29 4.50 18.01 -8.48
CA ALA A 29 4.87 18.26 -7.08
C ALA A 29 6.34 18.63 -6.89
N LEU A 30 7.22 18.18 -7.80
CA LEU A 30 8.64 18.49 -7.80
C LEU A 30 9.00 19.73 -8.64
N SER A 31 8.05 20.33 -9.35
CA SER A 31 8.29 21.49 -10.18
C SER A 31 8.52 22.77 -9.36
N SER A 32 9.20 23.75 -9.98
CA SER A 32 9.49 25.06 -9.38
C SER A 32 8.20 25.74 -8.89
N GLY A 33 8.22 26.23 -7.65
CA GLY A 33 7.09 26.89 -6.99
C GLY A 33 6.17 25.94 -6.19
N TYR A 34 6.21 24.64 -6.43
CA TYR A 34 5.39 23.65 -5.73
C TYR A 34 6.21 22.73 -4.82
N TYR A 35 7.52 22.69 -4.97
CA TYR A 35 8.42 21.85 -4.20
C TYR A 35 8.26 22.04 -2.69
N ASP A 36 8.31 23.29 -2.21
CA ASP A 36 8.18 23.57 -0.77
C ASP A 36 6.76 23.31 -0.26
N ALA A 37 5.74 23.67 -1.05
CA ALA A 37 4.34 23.54 -0.65
C ALA A 37 3.88 22.08 -0.57
N TYR A 38 4.35 21.22 -1.46
CA TYR A 38 3.90 19.83 -1.55
C TYR A 38 4.96 18.84 -1.11
N TYR A 39 6.14 18.85 -1.72
CA TYR A 39 7.17 17.85 -1.44
C TYR A 39 7.72 17.96 -0.03
N ILE A 40 8.14 19.16 0.38
CA ILE A 40 8.67 19.37 1.74
C ILE A 40 7.60 19.13 2.80
N LYS A 41 6.36 19.53 2.55
CA LYS A 41 5.23 19.23 3.45
C LYS A 41 4.98 17.72 3.57
N ALA A 42 5.02 16.98 2.45
CA ALA A 42 4.87 15.53 2.44
C ALA A 42 6.00 14.84 3.23
N GLN A 43 7.25 15.29 3.10
CA GLN A 43 8.38 14.77 3.87
C GLN A 43 8.21 14.98 5.39
N LYS A 44 7.68 16.14 5.80
CA LYS A 44 7.37 16.41 7.21
C LYS A 44 6.28 15.47 7.73
N VAL A 45 5.20 15.28 6.97
CA VAL A 45 4.12 14.34 7.33
C VAL A 45 4.64 12.91 7.40
N ARG A 46 5.46 12.48 6.42
CA ARG A 46 6.12 11.17 6.45
C ARG A 46 6.93 10.95 7.72
N THR A 47 7.66 11.98 8.18
CA THR A 47 8.43 11.91 9.43
C THR A 47 7.51 11.72 10.65
N LEU A 48 6.36 12.38 10.69
CA LEU A 48 5.38 12.19 11.76
C LEU A 48 4.86 10.75 11.79
N ILE A 49 4.45 10.21 10.63
CA ILE A 49 4.01 8.83 10.49
C ILE A 49 5.09 7.85 10.99
N ALA A 50 6.34 8.04 10.58
CA ALA A 50 7.45 7.19 11.02
C ALA A 50 7.68 7.27 12.53
N ASN A 51 7.52 8.45 13.14
CA ASN A 51 7.65 8.63 14.58
C ASN A 51 6.52 7.96 15.36
N ASP A 52 5.28 7.95 14.84
CA ASP A 52 4.16 7.26 15.47
C ASP A 52 4.44 5.76 15.57
N PHE A 53 4.90 5.14 14.47
CA PHE A 53 5.34 3.74 14.48
C PHE A 53 6.52 3.50 15.43
N LYS A 54 7.53 4.38 15.42
CA LYS A 54 8.68 4.28 16.32
C LYS A 54 8.25 4.33 17.78
N THR A 55 7.25 5.12 18.11
CA THR A 55 6.69 5.18 19.48
C THR A 55 5.94 3.89 19.81
N ALA A 56 5.08 3.41 18.93
CA ALA A 56 4.35 2.16 19.14
C ALA A 56 5.29 0.96 19.34
N PHE A 57 6.37 0.89 18.58
CA PHE A 57 7.38 -0.17 18.69
C PHE A 57 8.26 -0.10 19.95
N GLN A 58 8.05 0.86 20.85
CA GLN A 58 8.67 0.82 22.19
C GLN A 58 8.01 -0.24 23.08
N ASP A 59 6.72 -0.51 22.85
CA ASP A 59 5.90 -1.38 23.70
C ASP A 59 5.54 -2.70 23.04
N VAL A 60 5.69 -2.84 21.71
CA VAL A 60 5.32 -4.04 20.95
C VAL A 60 6.41 -4.45 19.95
N ASP A 61 6.44 -5.73 19.60
CA ASP A 61 7.41 -6.28 18.63
C ASP A 61 6.84 -6.36 17.22
N ALA A 62 5.52 -6.45 17.08
CA ALA A 62 4.82 -6.42 15.79
C ALA A 62 3.46 -5.74 15.93
N ILE A 63 2.98 -5.14 14.84
CA ILE A 63 1.66 -4.51 14.75
C ILE A 63 0.84 -5.32 13.75
N LEU A 64 -0.40 -5.64 14.12
CA LEU A 64 -1.35 -6.37 13.28
C LEU A 64 -2.47 -5.43 12.85
N THR A 65 -2.79 -5.43 11.56
CA THR A 65 -3.89 -4.65 10.98
C THR A 65 -4.58 -5.45 9.89
N PRO A 66 -5.85 -5.15 9.54
CA PRO A 66 -6.37 -5.61 8.26
C PRO A 66 -5.45 -5.15 7.12
N THR A 67 -5.32 -5.95 6.06
CA THR A 67 -4.55 -5.53 4.88
C THR A 67 -5.31 -4.47 4.07
N ALA A 68 -6.63 -4.61 3.99
CA ALA A 68 -7.52 -3.67 3.31
C ALA A 68 -8.78 -3.44 4.16
N PRO A 69 -9.47 -2.30 4.01
CA PRO A 69 -10.65 -1.97 4.81
C PRO A 69 -11.88 -2.83 4.49
N SER A 70 -11.90 -3.48 3.34
CA SER A 70 -12.99 -4.34 2.88
C SER A 70 -12.45 -5.55 2.12
N ALA A 71 -13.31 -6.54 1.89
CA ALA A 71 -13.05 -7.58 0.89
C ALA A 71 -12.98 -6.97 -0.52
N ALA A 72 -12.59 -7.79 -1.51
CA ALA A 72 -12.55 -7.35 -2.90
C ALA A 72 -13.92 -6.84 -3.36
N PHE A 73 -13.93 -5.77 -4.12
CA PHE A 73 -15.11 -5.18 -4.76
C PHE A 73 -15.26 -5.67 -6.19
N ALA A 74 -16.45 -5.51 -6.78
CA ALA A 74 -16.71 -5.94 -8.14
C ALA A 74 -15.91 -5.14 -9.17
N LEU A 75 -15.62 -5.75 -10.32
CA LEU A 75 -14.95 -5.08 -11.42
C LEU A 75 -15.78 -3.86 -11.87
N GLY A 76 -15.13 -2.69 -11.91
CA GLY A 76 -15.77 -1.44 -12.31
C GLY A 76 -16.52 -0.69 -11.20
N GLU A 77 -16.71 -1.27 -10.01
CA GLU A 77 -17.53 -0.69 -8.94
C GLU A 77 -17.01 0.66 -8.41
N LYS A 78 -15.70 0.87 -8.43
CA LYS A 78 -15.06 2.09 -7.86
C LYS A 78 -14.36 2.95 -8.90
N GLN A 79 -14.63 2.76 -10.18
CA GLN A 79 -13.93 3.49 -11.25
C GLN A 79 -14.21 5.00 -11.25
N ASP A 80 -15.39 5.39 -10.80
CA ASP A 80 -15.84 6.79 -10.81
C ASP A 80 -15.49 7.57 -9.53
N ASP A 81 -14.92 6.91 -8.50
CA ASP A 81 -14.51 7.55 -7.25
C ASP A 81 -13.03 7.28 -6.92
N PRO A 82 -12.12 8.16 -7.36
CA PRO A 82 -10.69 8.04 -7.06
C PRO A 82 -10.38 8.03 -5.56
N VAL A 83 -11.16 8.74 -4.74
CA VAL A 83 -10.94 8.80 -3.28
C VAL A 83 -11.26 7.47 -2.63
N ALA A 84 -12.40 6.86 -2.99
CA ALA A 84 -12.76 5.52 -2.53
C ALA A 84 -11.72 4.47 -2.95
N MET A 85 -11.13 4.62 -4.13
CA MET A 85 -10.05 3.75 -4.60
C MET A 85 -8.79 3.90 -3.74
N TYR A 86 -8.35 5.12 -3.44
CA TYR A 86 -7.17 5.36 -2.59
C TYR A 86 -7.38 4.94 -1.13
N LEU A 87 -8.60 4.97 -0.61
CA LEU A 87 -8.90 4.51 0.73
C LEU A 87 -8.69 2.99 0.92
N ASN A 88 -8.64 2.20 -0.15
CA ASN A 88 -8.31 0.78 -0.04
C ASN A 88 -6.88 0.54 0.45
N ASP A 89 -5.99 1.51 0.27
CA ASP A 89 -4.57 1.43 0.66
C ASP A 89 -4.28 2.05 2.04
N VAL A 90 -5.32 2.41 2.80
CA VAL A 90 -5.19 3.17 4.07
C VAL A 90 -4.32 2.46 5.11
N PHE A 91 -4.26 1.13 5.11
CA PHE A 91 -3.46 0.35 6.05
C PHE A 91 -2.05 0.02 5.52
N THR A 92 -1.86 -0.02 4.20
CA THR A 92 -0.59 -0.43 3.58
C THR A 92 0.34 0.75 3.28
N VAL A 93 -0.20 1.89 2.87
CA VAL A 93 0.57 3.09 2.55
C VAL A 93 1.38 3.62 3.75
N PRO A 94 0.84 3.73 4.99
CA PRO A 94 1.62 4.19 6.14
C PRO A 94 2.85 3.34 6.42
N THR A 95 2.77 2.02 6.29
CA THR A 95 3.90 1.10 6.44
C THR A 95 5.02 1.43 5.46
N SER A 96 4.68 1.61 4.18
CA SER A 96 5.62 1.97 3.12
C SER A 96 6.22 3.36 3.33
N LEU A 97 5.41 4.35 3.75
CA LEU A 97 5.88 5.70 4.06
C LEU A 97 6.84 5.73 5.25
N ALA A 98 6.60 4.91 6.27
CA ALA A 98 7.49 4.77 7.42
C ALA A 98 8.78 3.99 7.12
N GLY A 99 8.84 3.27 5.99
CA GLY A 99 10.00 2.45 5.61
C GLY A 99 10.13 1.18 6.44
N LEU A 100 8.99 0.56 6.78
CA LEU A 100 8.93 -0.61 7.63
C LEU A 100 8.65 -1.88 6.81
N PRO A 101 9.18 -3.05 7.23
CA PRO A 101 8.82 -4.32 6.64
C PRO A 101 7.38 -4.68 7.00
N GLY A 102 6.64 -5.19 6.02
CA GLY A 102 5.27 -5.65 6.21
C GLY A 102 4.95 -6.82 5.30
N ILE A 103 4.11 -7.72 5.78
CA ILE A 103 3.61 -8.88 5.03
C ILE A 103 2.11 -9.02 5.25
N SER A 104 1.38 -9.47 4.25
CA SER A 104 -0.02 -9.87 4.38
C SER A 104 -0.12 -11.38 4.32
N VAL A 105 -0.86 -11.96 5.25
CA VAL A 105 -1.17 -13.40 5.29
C VAL A 105 -2.68 -13.62 5.21
N PRO A 106 -3.14 -14.74 4.61
CA PRO A 106 -4.55 -15.07 4.60
C PRO A 106 -5.08 -15.23 6.04
N ALA A 107 -6.21 -14.61 6.35
CA ALA A 107 -6.81 -14.65 7.68
C ALA A 107 -8.19 -15.32 7.72
N GLY A 108 -8.82 -15.56 6.58
CA GLY A 108 -10.15 -16.17 6.49
C GLY A 108 -10.92 -15.68 5.27
N LEU A 109 -12.23 -15.90 5.31
CA LEU A 109 -13.16 -15.45 4.27
C LEU A 109 -14.16 -14.46 4.86
N SER A 110 -14.65 -13.53 4.03
CA SER A 110 -15.80 -12.71 4.34
C SER A 110 -17.09 -13.54 4.35
N SER A 111 -18.23 -12.93 4.76
CA SER A 111 -19.56 -13.53 4.64
C SER A 111 -19.91 -13.98 3.22
N ASP A 112 -19.34 -13.32 2.23
CA ASP A 112 -19.59 -13.57 0.80
C ASP A 112 -18.56 -14.56 0.19
N GLY A 113 -17.70 -15.16 1.04
CA GLY A 113 -16.70 -16.14 0.60
C GLY A 113 -15.45 -15.52 -0.02
N LEU A 114 -15.22 -14.21 0.08
CA LEU A 114 -14.04 -13.54 -0.45
C LEU A 114 -12.88 -13.57 0.55
N PRO A 115 -11.63 -13.77 0.11
CA PRO A 115 -10.48 -13.87 1.00
C PRO A 115 -10.18 -12.54 1.69
N LEU A 116 -9.81 -12.63 2.97
CA LEU A 116 -9.39 -11.51 3.81
C LEU A 116 -7.92 -11.66 4.19
N GLY A 117 -7.18 -10.57 4.21
CA GLY A 117 -5.78 -10.51 4.59
C GLY A 117 -5.57 -9.83 5.95
N LEU A 118 -4.62 -10.35 6.72
CA LEU A 118 -4.09 -9.74 7.92
C LEU A 118 -2.67 -9.27 7.65
N GLN A 119 -2.40 -7.99 7.88
CA GLN A 119 -1.06 -7.40 7.70
C GLN A 119 -0.29 -7.49 9.01
N VAL A 120 0.96 -7.92 8.93
CA VAL A 120 1.95 -7.87 10.01
C VAL A 120 3.00 -6.82 9.64
N ILE A 121 3.24 -5.88 10.54
CA ILE A 121 4.22 -4.81 10.39
C ILE A 121 5.27 -4.99 11.47
N GLY A 122 6.56 -4.94 11.13
CA GLY A 122 7.69 -5.04 12.03
C GLY A 122 8.53 -3.78 12.12
N ARG A 123 9.53 -3.80 13.01
CA ARG A 123 10.54 -2.74 13.11
C ARG A 123 11.39 -2.71 11.84
N ALA A 124 11.97 -1.55 11.56
CA ALA A 124 12.88 -1.39 10.42
C ALA A 124 14.01 -2.44 10.47
N PHE A 125 14.24 -3.13 9.37
CA PHE A 125 15.25 -4.19 9.20
C PHE A 125 15.03 -5.44 10.09
N ASP A 126 13.81 -5.65 10.59
CA ASP A 126 13.47 -6.84 11.40
C ASP A 126 12.46 -7.74 10.64
N GLU A 127 12.80 -8.11 9.43
CA GLU A 127 12.02 -9.03 8.59
C GLU A 127 11.90 -10.41 9.24
N GLY A 128 12.86 -10.80 10.07
CA GLY A 128 12.85 -12.07 10.80
C GLY A 128 11.64 -12.17 11.75
N THR A 129 11.40 -11.14 12.55
CA THR A 129 10.22 -11.08 13.43
C THR A 129 8.92 -11.08 12.62
N VAL A 130 8.86 -10.29 11.53
CA VAL A 130 7.69 -10.24 10.64
C VAL A 130 7.35 -11.61 10.08
N LEU A 131 8.35 -12.33 9.55
CA LEU A 131 8.15 -13.68 8.97
C LEU A 131 7.74 -14.71 10.02
N ASN A 132 8.32 -14.66 11.23
CA ASN A 132 7.98 -15.58 12.31
C ASN A 132 6.52 -15.38 12.78
N VAL A 133 6.11 -14.13 12.98
CA VAL A 133 4.72 -13.81 13.36
C VAL A 133 3.76 -14.20 12.23
N ALA A 134 4.08 -13.87 10.99
CA ALA A 134 3.28 -14.22 9.82
C ALA A 134 3.10 -15.74 9.68
N SER A 135 4.17 -16.52 9.81
CA SER A 135 4.12 -17.99 9.76
C SER A 135 3.23 -18.59 10.87
N THR A 136 3.31 -18.00 12.08
CA THR A 136 2.46 -18.43 13.20
C THR A 136 0.98 -18.14 12.92
N LEU A 137 0.66 -16.95 12.39
CA LEU A 137 -0.70 -16.57 12.02
C LEU A 137 -1.25 -17.42 10.88
N GLU A 138 -0.45 -17.67 9.84
CA GLU A 138 -0.85 -18.52 8.71
C GLU A 138 -1.16 -19.93 9.18
N SER A 139 -0.33 -20.50 10.07
CA SER A 139 -0.55 -21.80 10.66
C SER A 139 -1.82 -21.85 11.52
N ALA A 140 -2.07 -20.80 12.31
CA ALA A 140 -3.27 -20.70 13.15
C ALA A 140 -4.54 -20.49 12.33
N ALA A 141 -4.49 -19.70 11.26
CA ALA A 141 -5.61 -19.46 10.36
C ALA A 141 -6.01 -20.73 9.57
N ALA A 142 -5.04 -21.64 9.35
CA ALA A 142 -5.23 -22.90 8.59
C ALA A 142 -5.99 -22.68 7.27
N PHE A 143 -5.70 -21.59 6.56
CA PHE A 143 -6.41 -21.18 5.35
C PHE A 143 -6.06 -22.08 4.16
N ASN A 144 -6.98 -23.00 3.82
CA ASN A 144 -6.81 -23.99 2.77
C ASN A 144 -7.70 -23.74 1.54
N HIS A 145 -8.40 -22.61 1.48
CA HIS A 145 -9.26 -22.28 0.36
C HIS A 145 -8.43 -21.92 -0.88
N LYS A 146 -8.81 -22.49 -2.02
CA LYS A 146 -8.22 -22.18 -3.32
C LYS A 146 -9.29 -21.51 -4.18
N PRO A 147 -8.92 -20.56 -5.07
CA PRO A 147 -9.86 -20.02 -6.05
C PRO A 147 -10.51 -21.15 -6.85
N GLY A 148 -11.84 -21.12 -6.99
CA GLY A 148 -12.53 -22.01 -7.90
C GLY A 148 -11.99 -21.77 -9.31
N ARG A 149 -11.43 -22.81 -9.95
CA ARG A 149 -11.22 -22.76 -11.39
C ARG A 149 -12.58 -23.06 -12.01
N GLU A 150 -13.28 -22.02 -12.42
CA GLU A 150 -14.29 -22.21 -13.44
C GLU A 150 -13.55 -22.61 -14.71
N GLY A 151 -13.79 -23.84 -15.17
CA GLY A 151 -13.22 -24.40 -16.37
C GLY A 151 -13.87 -23.84 -17.65
#